data_a6ad1a83fb08f80c61c247898f967dd6
#
_entry.id   a6ad1a83fb08f80c61c247898f967dd6
#
_cell.length_a   1.000
_cell.length_b   1.000
_cell.length_c   1.000
_cell.angle_alpha   90.00
_cell.angle_beta   90.00
_cell.angle_gamma   90.00
#
_symmetry.space_group_name_H-M   'P 1'
#
loop_
_entity.id
_entity.type
_entity.pdbx_description
1 polymer ?
#
loop_
_entity_poly.entity_id
_entity_poly.type
_entity_poly.pdbx_seq_one_letter_code
_entity_poly.pdbx_strand_id
1 'polypeptide(L)'
;MKPGPSHLAPLRSLEYDEKYYKEHAEAGLDYLGHGFWQESYGLMVVEATYQASYEEPLLVDAGCACGSILNGFRKTGVFNRVVGIDLSQYMVELGRRHFGFSDRELIAGSITDIPLPRDSVSLLHAAQVMEHIPEALTDDIIDEFSRVLRIGGRAFICLDAIRRDETKEMYLGDPTHVNIQPINYWTEKLQSHGLLVDIESYNRFVKSRRGPTQGDPRSFYETYPYWSIWTLIKIHRA
;
A
#
# COMPACT_ATOMS: atom_id res chain seq x y z
N MET A 1 1.91 31.27 -9.27
CA MET A 1 2.44 30.18 -10.10
C MET A 1 3.34 29.36 -9.18
N LYS A 2 2.93 28.17 -8.79
CA LYS A 2 3.84 27.20 -8.15
C LYS A 2 4.86 26.76 -9.22
N PRO A 3 6.16 26.67 -8.92
CA PRO A 3 7.11 26.10 -9.87
C PRO A 3 6.68 24.63 -10.14
N GLY A 4 6.69 24.25 -11.40
CA GLY A 4 6.37 22.89 -11.81
C GLY A 4 7.36 21.87 -11.23
N PRO A 5 7.05 20.55 -11.27
CA PRO A 5 7.74 19.47 -10.55
C PRO A 5 9.14 19.12 -11.09
N SER A 6 9.92 20.11 -11.55
CA SER A 6 11.23 19.88 -12.21
C SER A 6 12.44 19.75 -11.27
N HIS A 7 12.26 19.70 -9.95
CA HIS A 7 13.39 19.66 -9.00
C HIS A 7 13.43 18.42 -8.09
N LEU A 8 12.48 17.50 -8.23
CA LEU A 8 12.58 16.20 -7.55
C LEU A 8 13.49 15.32 -8.39
N ALA A 9 14.69 15.01 -7.87
CA ALA A 9 15.46 13.92 -8.43
C ALA A 9 14.52 12.70 -8.51
N PRO A 10 14.33 12.07 -9.66
CA PRO A 10 13.42 10.94 -9.77
C PRO A 10 13.85 9.92 -8.71
N LEU A 11 12.88 9.43 -7.92
CA LEU A 11 13.06 8.22 -7.14
C LEU A 11 13.72 7.23 -8.08
N ARG A 12 14.95 6.83 -7.76
CA ARG A 12 15.75 6.08 -8.75
C ARG A 12 15.18 4.67 -8.80
N SER A 13 14.51 4.34 -9.90
CA SER A 13 14.13 2.96 -10.24
C SER A 13 15.32 1.99 -10.20
N LEU A 14 16.54 2.52 -10.19
CA LEU A 14 17.80 1.80 -10.03
C LEU A 14 18.04 1.22 -8.64
N GLU A 15 17.32 1.71 -7.60
CA GLU A 15 17.43 1.18 -6.23
C GLU A 15 16.55 -0.06 -6.02
N TYR A 16 15.50 -0.22 -6.84
CA TYR A 16 14.55 -1.34 -6.80
C TYR A 16 14.65 -2.16 -8.09
N ASP A 17 15.87 -2.52 -8.46
CA ASP A 17 16.17 -3.30 -9.66
C ASP A 17 16.06 -4.83 -9.41
N GLU A 18 16.36 -5.60 -10.44
CA GLU A 18 16.39 -7.07 -10.36
C GLU A 18 17.32 -7.59 -9.27
N LYS A 19 18.46 -6.91 -9.05
CA LYS A 19 19.44 -7.32 -8.04
C LYS A 19 18.88 -7.18 -6.64
N TYR A 20 18.27 -6.03 -6.33
CA TYR A 20 17.62 -5.77 -5.04
C TYR A 20 16.61 -6.89 -4.70
N TYR A 21 15.70 -7.20 -5.61
CA TYR A 21 14.67 -8.20 -5.36
C TYR A 21 15.20 -9.63 -5.29
N LYS A 22 16.27 -9.96 -6.02
CA LYS A 22 16.93 -11.26 -5.90
C LYS A 22 17.63 -11.43 -4.56
N GLU A 23 18.33 -10.43 -4.06
CA GLU A 23 18.97 -10.45 -2.75
C GLU A 23 17.93 -10.64 -1.63
N HIS A 24 16.76 -9.98 -1.73
CA HIS A 24 15.66 -10.17 -0.79
C HIS A 24 15.03 -11.57 -0.89
N ALA A 25 14.88 -12.12 -2.08
CA ALA A 25 14.40 -13.48 -2.27
C ALA A 25 15.37 -14.53 -1.69
N GLU A 26 16.68 -14.33 -1.83
CA GLU A 26 17.72 -15.17 -1.21
C GLU A 26 17.68 -15.06 0.33
N ALA A 27 17.27 -13.92 0.86
CA ALA A 27 17.03 -13.72 2.30
C ALA A 27 15.69 -14.32 2.79
N GLY A 28 14.89 -14.93 1.90
CA GLY A 28 13.67 -15.64 2.23
C GLY A 28 12.36 -14.89 1.94
N LEU A 29 12.41 -13.72 1.31
CA LEU A 29 11.22 -12.98 0.88
C LEU A 29 10.74 -13.51 -0.48
N ASP A 30 9.73 -14.38 -0.46
CA ASP A 30 9.12 -14.91 -1.68
C ASP A 30 7.98 -14.02 -2.17
N TYR A 31 8.30 -13.12 -3.09
CA TYR A 31 7.33 -12.19 -3.71
C TYR A 31 6.27 -12.89 -4.58
N LEU A 32 6.51 -14.11 -5.05
CA LEU A 32 5.60 -14.85 -5.92
C LEU A 32 4.82 -15.94 -5.18
N GLY A 33 5.42 -16.57 -4.16
CA GLY A 33 4.91 -17.77 -3.49
C GLY A 33 3.80 -17.51 -2.47
N HIS A 34 3.52 -16.28 -2.12
CA HIS A 34 2.51 -15.91 -1.11
C HIS A 34 1.05 -16.03 -1.59
N GLY A 35 0.76 -16.78 -2.67
CA GLY A 35 -0.53 -16.81 -3.32
C GLY A 35 -1.73 -17.09 -2.40
N PHE A 36 -1.63 -18.05 -1.49
CA PHE A 36 -2.72 -18.38 -0.56
C PHE A 36 -2.93 -17.29 0.49
N TRP A 37 -1.84 -16.77 1.04
CA TRP A 37 -1.88 -15.74 2.07
C TRP A 37 -2.43 -14.42 1.53
N GLN A 38 -2.11 -14.08 0.30
CA GLN A 38 -2.51 -12.84 -0.37
C GLN A 38 -4.02 -12.74 -0.56
N GLU A 39 -4.68 -13.85 -0.93
CA GLU A 39 -6.13 -13.87 -1.07
C GLU A 39 -6.82 -13.66 0.29
N SER A 40 -6.34 -14.34 1.33
CA SER A 40 -6.85 -14.21 2.69
C SER A 40 -6.64 -12.78 3.23
N TYR A 41 -5.48 -12.19 2.96
CA TYR A 41 -5.19 -10.80 3.31
C TYR A 41 -6.09 -9.83 2.54
N GLY A 42 -6.24 -10.02 1.24
CA GLY A 42 -7.13 -9.20 0.40
C GLY A 42 -8.58 -9.23 0.90
N LEU A 43 -9.10 -10.41 1.21
CA LEU A 43 -10.43 -10.58 1.80
C LEU A 43 -10.57 -9.85 3.13
N MET A 44 -9.59 -9.97 4.01
CA MET A 44 -9.59 -9.31 5.31
C MET A 44 -9.60 -7.78 5.19
N VAL A 45 -8.79 -7.20 4.30
CA VAL A 45 -8.77 -5.76 4.04
C VAL A 45 -10.12 -5.32 3.46
N VAL A 46 -10.67 -6.08 2.51
CA VAL A 46 -11.96 -5.78 1.88
C VAL A 46 -13.10 -5.84 2.89
N GLU A 47 -13.20 -6.89 3.70
CA GLU A 47 -14.22 -7.02 4.76
C GLU A 47 -14.17 -5.87 5.78
N ALA A 48 -12.95 -5.40 6.08
CA ALA A 48 -12.76 -4.28 6.99
C ALA A 48 -13.17 -2.94 6.41
N THR A 49 -12.78 -2.66 5.16
CA THR A 49 -12.79 -1.31 4.60
C THR A 49 -13.86 -1.09 3.53
N TYR A 50 -14.28 -2.15 2.83
CA TYR A 50 -15.22 -2.02 1.72
C TYR A 50 -16.67 -1.86 2.22
N GLN A 51 -17.36 -0.86 1.68
CA GLN A 51 -18.80 -0.70 1.84
C GLN A 51 -19.45 -0.85 0.46
N ALA A 52 -20.43 -1.75 0.34
CA ALA A 52 -21.05 -2.20 -0.91
C ALA A 52 -21.85 -1.13 -1.68
N SER A 53 -21.59 0.15 -1.47
CA SER A 53 -22.34 1.27 -2.07
C SER A 53 -21.66 1.91 -3.29
N TYR A 54 -20.60 1.32 -3.80
CA TYR A 54 -19.90 1.89 -4.95
C TYR A 54 -20.37 1.27 -6.25
N GLU A 55 -20.86 2.11 -7.17
CA GLU A 55 -20.94 1.74 -8.57
C GLU A 55 -19.53 1.64 -9.14
N GLU A 56 -19.21 0.54 -9.86
CA GLU A 56 -17.91 0.28 -10.48
C GLU A 56 -16.70 0.46 -9.54
N PRO A 57 -16.59 -0.34 -8.46
CA PRO A 57 -15.52 -0.18 -7.50
C PRO A 57 -14.15 -0.45 -8.12
N LEU A 58 -13.23 0.52 -7.94
CA LEU A 58 -11.83 0.48 -8.37
C LEU A 58 -10.92 0.41 -7.14
N LEU A 59 -10.00 -0.57 -7.13
CA LEU A 59 -8.92 -0.65 -6.16
C LEU A 59 -7.60 -0.22 -6.78
N VAL A 60 -6.81 0.53 -6.01
CA VAL A 60 -5.40 0.81 -6.29
C VAL A 60 -4.52 0.17 -5.22
N ASP A 61 -3.48 -0.53 -5.64
CA ASP A 61 -2.39 -1.05 -4.81
C ASP A 61 -1.11 -0.26 -5.13
N ALA A 62 -0.75 0.68 -4.27
CA ALA A 62 0.36 1.60 -4.44
C ALA A 62 1.65 0.99 -3.87
N GLY A 63 2.70 0.85 -4.69
CA GLY A 63 3.93 0.13 -4.34
C GLY A 63 3.70 -1.38 -4.31
N CYS A 64 3.04 -1.91 -5.32
CA CYS A 64 2.51 -3.28 -5.34
C CYS A 64 3.55 -4.35 -5.68
N ALA A 65 4.81 -4.02 -5.91
CA ALA A 65 5.87 -4.92 -6.39
C ALA A 65 5.38 -5.73 -7.62
N CYS A 66 5.44 -7.07 -7.59
CA CYS A 66 4.94 -7.92 -8.66
C CYS A 66 3.41 -8.10 -8.68
N GLY A 67 2.67 -7.40 -7.81
CA GLY A 67 1.21 -7.46 -7.78
C GLY A 67 0.66 -8.75 -7.15
N SER A 68 1.39 -9.41 -6.28
CA SER A 68 0.90 -10.62 -5.63
C SER A 68 -0.29 -10.33 -4.71
N ILE A 69 -0.25 -9.28 -3.89
CA ILE A 69 -1.38 -8.81 -3.07
C ILE A 69 -2.52 -8.30 -3.98
N LEU A 70 -2.17 -7.55 -5.04
CA LEU A 70 -3.13 -7.12 -6.06
C LEU A 70 -3.91 -8.29 -6.66
N ASN A 71 -3.24 -9.41 -6.94
CA ASN A 71 -3.89 -10.64 -7.40
C ASN A 71 -4.84 -11.21 -6.35
N GLY A 72 -4.50 -11.12 -5.07
CA GLY A 72 -5.40 -11.43 -3.97
C GLY A 72 -6.68 -10.60 -4.02
N PHE A 73 -6.55 -9.28 -4.15
CA PHE A 73 -7.71 -8.38 -4.30
C PHE A 73 -8.54 -8.71 -5.55
N ARG A 74 -7.90 -8.98 -6.69
CA ARG A 74 -8.59 -9.37 -7.93
C ARG A 74 -9.44 -10.64 -7.73
N LYS A 75 -8.91 -11.64 -7.02
CA LYS A 75 -9.61 -12.89 -6.72
C LYS A 75 -10.80 -12.74 -5.79
N THR A 76 -10.89 -11.68 -5.00
CA THR A 76 -12.08 -11.44 -4.18
C THR A 76 -13.34 -11.22 -5.00
N GLY A 77 -13.22 -10.83 -6.26
CA GLY A 77 -14.34 -10.53 -7.15
C GLY A 77 -15.16 -9.30 -6.76
N VAL A 78 -14.70 -8.52 -5.79
CA VAL A 78 -15.41 -7.34 -5.27
C VAL A 78 -15.24 -6.13 -6.18
N PHE A 79 -14.05 -5.99 -6.81
CA PHE A 79 -13.71 -4.83 -7.63
C PHE A 79 -13.94 -5.12 -9.11
N ASN A 80 -14.56 -4.16 -9.81
CA ASN A 80 -14.68 -4.20 -11.27
C ASN A 80 -13.31 -4.07 -11.94
N ARG A 81 -12.40 -3.37 -11.28
CA ARG A 81 -11.04 -3.15 -11.74
C ARG A 81 -10.07 -3.05 -10.55
N VAL A 82 -8.89 -3.65 -10.70
CA VAL A 82 -7.75 -3.47 -9.80
C VAL A 82 -6.58 -2.87 -10.58
N VAL A 83 -5.84 -1.96 -9.97
CA VAL A 83 -4.65 -1.33 -10.57
C VAL A 83 -3.52 -1.34 -9.57
N GLY A 84 -2.40 -1.96 -9.93
CA GLY A 84 -1.15 -1.90 -9.18
C GLY A 84 -0.18 -0.94 -9.83
N ILE A 85 0.54 -0.19 -9.01
CA ILE A 85 1.58 0.74 -9.47
C ILE A 85 2.84 0.47 -8.66
N ASP A 86 3.95 0.26 -9.36
CA ASP A 86 5.25 0.09 -8.73
C ASP A 86 6.36 0.76 -9.54
N LEU A 87 7.37 1.28 -8.86
CA LEU A 87 8.50 1.93 -9.49
C LEU A 87 9.40 0.94 -10.24
N SER A 88 9.43 -0.33 -9.80
CA SER A 88 10.27 -1.37 -10.37
C SER A 88 9.68 -1.95 -11.66
N GLN A 89 10.24 -1.57 -12.78
CA GLN A 89 9.91 -2.18 -14.09
C GLN A 89 10.10 -3.70 -14.06
N TYR A 90 11.16 -4.19 -13.39
CA TYR A 90 11.45 -5.61 -13.25
C TYR A 90 10.29 -6.36 -12.56
N MET A 91 9.82 -5.86 -11.42
CA MET A 91 8.73 -6.49 -10.67
C MET A 91 7.41 -6.43 -11.42
N VAL A 92 7.11 -5.31 -12.07
CA VAL A 92 5.91 -5.17 -12.90
C VAL A 92 5.90 -6.19 -14.04
N GLU A 93 7.01 -6.35 -14.77
CA GLU A 93 7.11 -7.35 -15.83
C GLU A 93 7.02 -8.78 -15.32
N LEU A 94 7.64 -9.06 -14.16
CA LEU A 94 7.54 -10.35 -13.49
C LEU A 94 6.10 -10.69 -13.14
N GLY A 95 5.38 -9.74 -12.53
CA GLY A 95 3.99 -9.89 -12.13
C GLY A 95 3.03 -10.07 -13.31
N ARG A 96 3.21 -9.30 -14.38
CA ARG A 96 2.44 -9.46 -15.62
C ARG A 96 2.60 -10.87 -16.22
N ARG A 97 3.82 -11.39 -16.27
CA ARG A 97 4.08 -12.76 -16.76
C ARG A 97 3.50 -13.83 -15.84
N HIS A 98 3.62 -13.64 -14.52
CA HIS A 98 3.23 -14.68 -13.56
C HIS A 98 1.73 -14.71 -13.27
N PHE A 99 1.10 -13.54 -13.09
CA PHE A 99 -0.31 -13.43 -12.71
C PHE A 99 -1.24 -13.10 -13.88
N GLY A 100 -0.69 -12.84 -15.08
CA GLY A 100 -1.48 -12.51 -16.27
C GLY A 100 -2.13 -11.13 -16.20
N PHE A 101 -1.52 -10.16 -15.52
CA PHE A 101 -1.99 -8.76 -15.54
C PHE A 101 -1.73 -8.11 -16.90
N SER A 102 -2.68 -7.31 -17.35
CA SER A 102 -2.50 -6.40 -18.47
C SER A 102 -1.63 -5.19 -18.09
N ASP A 103 -1.19 -4.44 -19.08
CA ASP A 103 -0.47 -3.17 -18.91
C ASP A 103 -1.31 -2.05 -18.25
N ARG A 104 -2.64 -2.23 -18.21
CA ARG A 104 -3.58 -1.33 -17.54
C ARG A 104 -3.91 -1.73 -16.10
N GLU A 105 -3.58 -2.96 -15.71
CA GLU A 105 -3.81 -3.47 -14.36
C GLU A 105 -2.55 -3.39 -13.50
N LEU A 106 -1.37 -3.59 -14.08
CA LEU A 106 -0.10 -3.50 -13.36
C LEU A 106 0.84 -2.57 -14.13
N ILE A 107 1.17 -1.42 -13.53
CA ILE A 107 1.78 -0.28 -14.19
C ILE A 107 3.15 0.01 -13.55
N ALA A 108 4.19 0.14 -14.38
CA ALA A 108 5.46 0.67 -13.92
C ALA A 108 5.36 2.20 -13.86
N GLY A 109 5.51 2.78 -12.68
CA GLY A 109 5.36 4.21 -12.49
C GLY A 109 5.52 4.66 -11.03
N SER A 110 5.53 5.96 -10.83
CA SER A 110 5.62 6.55 -9.50
C SER A 110 4.24 6.71 -8.87
N ILE A 111 4.17 6.48 -7.57
CA ILE A 111 2.96 6.77 -6.76
C ILE A 111 2.78 8.25 -6.46
N THR A 112 3.73 9.10 -6.88
CA THR A 112 3.57 10.57 -6.89
C THR A 112 2.77 11.08 -8.09
N ASP A 113 2.49 10.22 -9.09
CA ASP A 113 1.74 10.56 -10.30
C ASP A 113 0.95 9.33 -10.77
N ILE A 114 -0.12 9.01 -10.06
CA ILE A 114 -0.98 7.87 -10.33
C ILE A 114 -1.83 8.15 -11.58
N PRO A 115 -1.74 7.34 -12.65
CA PRO A 115 -2.39 7.62 -13.94
C PRO A 115 -3.90 7.31 -13.90
N LEU A 116 -4.59 7.85 -12.91
CA LEU A 116 -6.03 7.71 -12.70
C LEU A 116 -6.68 9.07 -12.45
N PRO A 117 -7.95 9.23 -12.84
CA PRO A 117 -8.70 10.44 -12.58
C PRO A 117 -8.83 10.75 -11.08
N ARG A 118 -8.97 12.03 -10.75
CA ARG A 118 -9.38 12.47 -9.41
C ARG A 118 -10.69 11.80 -9.00
N ASP A 119 -10.84 11.48 -7.73
CA ASP A 119 -12.09 10.95 -7.14
C ASP A 119 -12.60 9.64 -7.81
N SER A 120 -11.71 8.81 -8.34
CA SER A 120 -12.07 7.57 -9.06
C SER A 120 -11.88 6.29 -8.25
N VAL A 121 -11.01 6.29 -7.23
CA VAL A 121 -10.61 5.11 -6.49
C VAL A 121 -11.53 4.87 -5.29
N SER A 122 -12.04 3.66 -5.15
CA SER A 122 -12.89 3.26 -4.01
C SER A 122 -12.09 2.79 -2.81
N LEU A 123 -11.04 2.04 -3.07
CA LEU A 123 -10.09 1.56 -2.05
C LEU A 123 -8.65 1.76 -2.55
N LEU A 124 -7.85 2.47 -1.77
CA LEU A 124 -6.41 2.57 -1.94
C LEU A 124 -5.73 1.70 -0.90
N HIS A 125 -4.84 0.85 -1.34
CA HIS A 125 -3.98 0.04 -0.50
C HIS A 125 -2.53 0.46 -0.69
N ALA A 126 -1.75 0.53 0.39
CA ALA A 126 -0.31 0.72 0.38
C ALA A 126 0.29 -0.01 1.58
N ALA A 127 1.12 -1.01 1.33
CA ALA A 127 1.73 -1.80 2.39
C ALA A 127 3.24 -1.92 2.20
N GLN A 128 4.01 -1.52 3.22
CA GLN A 128 5.47 -1.54 3.23
C GLN A 128 6.05 -0.72 2.06
N VAL A 129 5.64 0.54 1.98
CA VAL A 129 6.03 1.47 0.91
C VAL A 129 6.49 2.81 1.48
N MET A 130 5.72 3.41 2.38
CA MET A 130 5.93 4.79 2.82
C MET A 130 7.25 4.98 3.60
N GLU A 131 7.72 3.95 4.28
CA GLU A 131 9.01 3.90 4.97
C GLU A 131 10.22 3.95 4.03
N HIS A 132 10.02 3.55 2.77
CA HIS A 132 11.04 3.59 1.72
C HIS A 132 11.07 4.92 0.95
N ILE A 133 10.10 5.81 1.19
CA ILE A 133 9.97 7.06 0.47
C ILE A 133 10.71 8.17 1.24
N PRO A 134 11.61 8.95 0.60
CA PRO A 134 12.22 10.10 1.25
C PRO A 134 11.18 11.05 1.85
N GLU A 135 11.40 11.51 3.09
CA GLU A 135 10.45 12.37 3.81
C GLU A 135 10.00 13.58 2.99
N ALA A 136 10.88 14.14 2.17
CA ALA A 136 10.57 15.28 1.30
C ALA A 136 9.46 15.01 0.27
N LEU A 137 9.13 13.75 -0.03
CA LEU A 137 8.09 13.35 -0.96
C LEU A 137 6.80 12.90 -0.27
N THR A 138 6.79 12.84 1.06
CA THR A 138 5.65 12.33 1.84
C THR A 138 4.36 13.09 1.54
N ASP A 139 4.42 14.43 1.55
CA ASP A 139 3.25 15.26 1.30
C ASP A 139 2.73 15.10 -0.15
N ASP A 140 3.62 15.06 -1.14
CA ASP A 140 3.23 14.88 -2.55
C ASP A 140 2.51 13.54 -2.78
N ILE A 141 2.96 12.47 -2.11
CA ILE A 141 2.35 11.14 -2.23
C ILE A 141 0.98 11.10 -1.53
N ILE A 142 0.88 11.67 -0.33
CA ILE A 142 -0.40 11.70 0.39
C ILE A 142 -1.42 12.59 -0.34
N ASP A 143 -0.99 13.70 -0.94
CA ASP A 143 -1.81 14.53 -1.82
C ASP A 143 -2.32 13.72 -3.02
N GLU A 144 -1.45 12.91 -3.62
CA GLU A 144 -1.81 12.08 -4.77
C GLU A 144 -2.78 10.95 -4.36
N PHE A 145 -2.58 10.32 -3.21
CA PHE A 145 -3.51 9.35 -2.63
C PHE A 145 -4.88 10.00 -2.38
N SER A 146 -4.87 11.19 -1.76
CA SER A 146 -6.09 11.96 -1.55
C SER A 146 -6.73 12.38 -2.88
N ARG A 147 -5.96 12.75 -3.89
CA ARG A 147 -6.47 13.13 -5.19
C ARG A 147 -7.25 12.01 -5.87
N VAL A 148 -6.69 10.81 -5.92
CA VAL A 148 -7.32 9.68 -6.64
C VAL A 148 -8.47 9.06 -5.87
N LEU A 149 -8.43 9.04 -4.53
CA LEU A 149 -9.53 8.53 -3.72
C LEU A 149 -10.80 9.36 -3.93
N ARG A 150 -11.94 8.68 -4.13
CA ARG A 150 -13.25 9.35 -4.14
C ARG A 150 -13.66 9.78 -2.73
N ILE A 151 -14.55 10.75 -2.63
CA ILE A 151 -15.18 11.10 -1.34
C ILE A 151 -15.91 9.87 -0.81
N GLY A 152 -15.71 9.55 0.46
CA GLY A 152 -16.18 8.31 1.07
C GLY A 152 -15.35 7.05 0.74
N GLY A 153 -14.37 7.17 -0.18
CA GLY A 153 -13.40 6.11 -0.45
C GLY A 153 -12.52 5.83 0.76
N ARG A 154 -11.99 4.63 0.83
CA ARG A 154 -11.15 4.15 1.95
C ARG A 154 -9.69 4.01 1.52
N ALA A 155 -8.78 4.24 2.46
CA ALA A 155 -7.41 3.82 2.32
C ALA A 155 -7.02 2.84 3.42
N PHE A 156 -6.24 1.84 3.07
CA PHE A 156 -5.58 0.93 3.99
C PHE A 156 -4.07 1.07 3.81
N ILE A 157 -3.42 1.65 4.80
CA ILE A 157 -1.97 1.90 4.78
C ILE A 157 -1.32 1.09 5.90
N CYS A 158 -0.30 0.33 5.54
CA CYS A 158 0.50 -0.47 6.46
C CYS A 158 1.98 -0.16 6.24
N LEU A 159 2.69 0.24 7.29
CA LEU A 159 4.10 0.61 7.21
C LEU A 159 4.81 0.42 8.56
N ASP A 160 6.11 0.45 8.54
CA ASP A 160 6.94 0.48 9.73
C ASP A 160 6.94 1.88 10.35
N ALA A 161 6.40 1.99 11.58
CA ALA A 161 6.35 3.25 12.33
C ALA A 161 6.74 3.05 13.80
N ILE A 162 7.49 3.99 14.35
CA ILE A 162 7.98 3.94 15.72
C ILE A 162 6.80 4.02 16.70
N ARG A 163 6.65 3.02 17.53
CA ARG A 163 5.67 2.97 18.62
C ARG A 163 6.27 3.51 19.91
N ARG A 164 5.43 3.62 20.95
CA ARG A 164 5.72 4.33 22.19
C ARG A 164 7.05 3.98 22.87
N ASP A 165 7.45 2.70 22.87
CA ASP A 165 8.62 2.19 23.57
C ASP A 165 9.71 1.67 22.60
N GLU A 166 9.65 2.06 21.33
CA GLU A 166 10.54 1.64 20.26
C GLU A 166 11.47 2.78 19.82
N THR A 167 12.59 2.43 19.21
CA THR A 167 13.53 3.40 18.65
C THR A 167 13.70 3.18 17.15
N LYS A 168 14.15 4.21 16.45
CA LYS A 168 14.38 4.16 15.00
C LYS A 168 15.34 3.03 14.59
N GLU A 169 16.34 2.76 15.41
CA GLU A 169 17.37 1.74 15.16
C GLU A 169 16.79 0.34 15.03
N MET A 170 15.64 0.05 15.65
CA MET A 170 14.95 -1.25 15.55
C MET A 170 14.43 -1.55 14.14
N TYR A 171 14.31 -0.51 13.30
CA TYR A 171 13.74 -0.60 11.94
C TYR A 171 14.80 -0.47 10.83
N LEU A 172 16.07 -0.28 11.18
CA LEU A 172 17.15 -0.07 10.21
C LEU A 172 17.76 -1.37 9.67
N GLY A 173 17.09 -2.51 9.81
CA GLY A 173 17.53 -3.78 9.24
C GLY A 173 17.53 -3.79 7.69
N ASP A 174 16.61 -3.02 7.09
CA ASP A 174 16.60 -2.77 5.66
C ASP A 174 17.22 -1.38 5.39
N PRO A 175 18.31 -1.29 4.61
CA PRO A 175 18.97 -0.02 4.30
C PRO A 175 18.10 0.94 3.47
N THR A 176 17.02 0.46 2.88
CA THR A 176 16.07 1.27 2.11
C THR A 176 14.99 1.91 2.98
N HIS A 177 14.93 1.60 4.29
CA HIS A 177 14.06 2.27 5.25
C HIS A 177 14.59 3.67 5.58
N VAL A 178 14.26 4.65 4.75
CA VAL A 178 14.78 6.03 4.84
C VAL A 178 13.85 6.98 5.61
N ASN A 179 12.59 6.58 5.84
CA ASN A 179 11.55 7.43 6.43
C ASN A 179 10.82 6.72 7.59
N ILE A 180 11.58 6.31 8.59
CA ILE A 180 11.02 5.73 9.82
C ILE A 180 10.65 6.86 10.78
N GLN A 181 9.35 7.05 10.99
CA GLN A 181 8.77 8.14 11.78
C GLN A 181 7.81 7.59 12.86
N PRO A 182 7.53 8.37 13.92
CA PRO A 182 6.54 7.97 14.93
C PRO A 182 5.11 7.86 14.37
N ILE A 183 4.27 7.04 15.01
CA ILE A 183 2.85 6.84 14.62
C ILE A 183 2.09 8.18 14.54
N ASN A 184 2.32 9.10 15.47
CA ASN A 184 1.63 10.39 15.47
C ASN A 184 2.04 11.27 14.27
N TYR A 185 3.30 11.23 13.83
CA TYR A 185 3.74 11.91 12.61
C TYR A 185 2.90 11.46 11.41
N TRP A 186 2.79 10.15 11.18
CA TRP A 186 2.00 9.61 10.07
C TRP A 186 0.52 9.96 10.19
N THR A 187 -0.04 9.85 11.41
CA THR A 187 -1.45 10.18 11.65
C THR A 187 -1.75 11.64 11.33
N GLU A 188 -0.91 12.56 11.81
CA GLU A 188 -1.06 13.99 11.56
C GLU A 188 -0.90 14.35 10.08
N LYS A 189 0.08 13.75 9.41
CA LYS A 189 0.29 13.92 7.97
C LYS A 189 -0.92 13.45 7.16
N LEU A 190 -1.39 12.24 7.36
CA LEU A 190 -2.56 11.70 6.67
C LEU A 190 -3.81 12.56 6.90
N GLN A 191 -4.06 13.00 8.13
CA GLN A 191 -5.21 13.84 8.47
C GLN A 191 -5.12 15.24 7.85
N SER A 192 -3.93 15.85 7.80
CA SER A 192 -3.74 17.17 7.18
C SER A 192 -4.04 17.20 5.68
N HIS A 193 -4.01 16.03 5.02
CA HIS A 193 -4.36 15.86 3.61
C HIS A 193 -5.79 15.29 3.39
N GLY A 194 -6.65 15.39 4.41
CA GLY A 194 -8.07 15.02 4.31
C GLY A 194 -8.37 13.52 4.41
N LEU A 195 -7.40 12.72 4.84
CA LEU A 195 -7.55 11.28 5.09
C LEU A 195 -7.75 11.04 6.59
N LEU A 196 -8.98 10.98 7.05
CA LEU A 196 -9.30 10.81 8.47
C LEU A 196 -9.28 9.34 8.88
N VAL A 197 -8.81 9.07 10.10
CA VAL A 197 -8.83 7.71 10.67
C VAL A 197 -10.25 7.17 10.73
N ASP A 198 -10.49 6.02 10.09
CA ASP A 198 -11.73 5.25 10.14
C ASP A 198 -11.61 4.15 11.20
N ILE A 199 -11.95 4.52 12.43
CA ILE A 199 -11.85 3.60 13.57
C ILE A 199 -12.79 2.38 13.46
N GLU A 200 -13.90 2.51 12.73
CA GLU A 200 -14.81 1.40 12.52
C GLU A 200 -14.20 0.35 11.59
N SER A 201 -13.58 0.79 10.50
CA SER A 201 -12.82 -0.10 9.60
C SER A 201 -11.67 -0.77 10.33
N TYR A 202 -10.92 -0.03 11.14
CA TYR A 202 -9.85 -0.58 11.97
C TYR A 202 -10.38 -1.67 12.93
N ASN A 203 -11.47 -1.40 13.63
CA ASN A 203 -12.06 -2.36 14.56
C ASN A 203 -12.58 -3.62 13.83
N ARG A 204 -13.15 -3.47 12.62
CA ARG A 204 -13.54 -4.62 11.79
C ARG A 204 -12.32 -5.43 11.37
N PHE A 205 -11.25 -4.77 10.92
CA PHE A 205 -9.99 -5.43 10.56
C PHE A 205 -9.43 -6.24 11.74
N VAL A 206 -9.36 -5.65 12.92
CA VAL A 206 -8.88 -6.32 14.13
C VAL A 206 -9.79 -7.48 14.55
N LYS A 207 -11.11 -7.36 14.40
CA LYS A 207 -12.09 -8.39 14.75
C LYS A 207 -12.20 -9.51 13.73
N SER A 208 -11.87 -9.28 12.46
CA SER A 208 -11.88 -10.30 11.39
C SER A 208 -10.84 -11.40 11.60
N ARG A 209 -9.99 -11.27 12.58
CA ARG A 209 -9.03 -12.26 13.06
C ARG A 209 -9.74 -13.48 13.63
N ARG A 210 -10.32 -14.31 12.78
CA ARG A 210 -10.98 -15.57 13.17
C ARG A 210 -9.95 -16.67 13.25
N GLY A 211 -9.69 -17.17 14.49
CA GLY A 211 -9.11 -18.44 14.85
C GLY A 211 -7.78 -18.91 14.20
N PRO A 212 -7.10 -19.89 14.75
CA PRO A 212 -5.83 -20.40 14.26
C PRO A 212 -6.05 -21.33 13.06
N THR A 213 -6.26 -20.78 11.87
CA THR A 213 -6.21 -21.53 10.61
C THR A 213 -4.95 -21.14 9.85
N GLN A 214 -4.43 -22.07 9.07
CA GLN A 214 -3.31 -21.81 8.18
C GLN A 214 -3.70 -20.62 7.28
N GLY A 215 -2.96 -19.51 7.37
CA GLY A 215 -3.34 -18.22 6.77
C GLY A 215 -4.07 -17.25 7.72
N ASP A 216 -4.12 -17.54 9.03
CA ASP A 216 -4.68 -16.63 10.04
C ASP A 216 -3.89 -15.30 10.07
N PRO A 217 -4.60 -14.16 9.97
CA PRO A 217 -3.99 -12.83 10.15
C PRO A 217 -3.23 -12.62 11.45
N ARG A 218 -3.52 -13.40 12.50
CA ARG A 218 -2.70 -13.37 13.74
C ARG A 218 -1.26 -13.81 13.48
N SER A 219 -1.05 -14.76 12.58
CA SER A 219 0.30 -15.15 12.18
C SER A 219 1.03 -14.02 11.48
N PHE A 220 0.29 -13.14 10.77
CA PHE A 220 0.84 -11.95 10.15
C PHE A 220 1.41 -10.98 11.19
N TYR A 221 0.65 -10.64 12.25
CA TYR A 221 1.14 -9.74 13.31
C TYR A 221 2.17 -10.40 14.25
N GLU A 222 2.10 -11.73 14.42
CA GLU A 222 3.14 -12.48 15.13
C GLU A 222 4.44 -12.53 14.31
N THR A 223 4.32 -12.58 12.98
CA THR A 223 5.45 -12.57 12.05
C THR A 223 6.00 -11.16 11.81
N TYR A 224 5.10 -10.16 11.77
CA TYR A 224 5.43 -8.76 11.50
C TYR A 224 4.94 -7.85 12.64
N PRO A 225 5.50 -7.97 13.85
CA PRO A 225 5.02 -7.26 15.03
C PRO A 225 5.23 -5.74 14.95
N TYR A 226 6.10 -5.28 14.05
CA TYR A 226 6.46 -3.86 13.89
C TYR A 226 5.53 -3.07 12.96
N TRP A 227 4.71 -3.73 12.16
CA TRP A 227 3.82 -3.07 11.22
C TRP A 227 2.71 -2.29 11.93
N SER A 228 2.57 -1.04 11.53
CA SER A 228 1.49 -0.16 11.97
C SER A 228 0.48 0.02 10.85
N ILE A 229 -0.81 0.07 11.19
CA ILE A 229 -1.91 0.07 10.22
C ILE A 229 -2.79 1.28 10.43
N TRP A 230 -3.10 1.97 9.35
CA TRP A 230 -4.13 3.00 9.26
C TRP A 230 -5.23 2.57 8.31
N THR A 231 -6.45 2.59 8.79
CA THR A 231 -7.65 2.58 7.96
C THR A 231 -8.19 4.00 7.93
N LEU A 232 -8.39 4.53 6.74
CA LEU A 232 -8.66 5.94 6.52
C LEU A 232 -9.88 6.12 5.63
N ILE A 233 -10.56 7.26 5.78
CA ILE A 233 -11.65 7.69 4.91
C ILE A 233 -11.39 9.09 4.39
N LYS A 234 -11.60 9.32 3.09
CA LYS A 234 -11.63 10.66 2.52
C LYS A 234 -13.00 11.29 2.72
N ILE A 235 -13.07 12.42 3.43
CA ILE A 235 -14.34 13.08 3.77
C ILE A 235 -14.64 14.31 2.91
N HIS A 236 -13.64 14.94 2.30
CA HIS A 236 -13.79 16.12 1.45
C HIS A 236 -12.68 16.20 0.40
N ARG A 237 -12.80 17.09 -0.55
CA ARG A 237 -11.73 17.37 -1.52
C ARG A 237 -10.60 18.12 -0.81
N ALA A 238 -9.38 17.62 -0.97
CA ALA A 238 -8.17 18.32 -0.56
C ALA A 238 -7.88 19.47 -1.52
#